data_52002946a37e224561850c0d005708a9
#
_entry.id   52002946a37e224561850c0d005708a9
#
_cell.length_a   1.000
_cell.length_b   1.000
_cell.length_c   1.000
_cell.angle_alpha   90.00
_cell.angle_beta   90.00
_cell.angle_gamma   90.00
#
_symmetry.space_group_name_H-M   'P 1'
#
loop_
_entity.id
_entity.type
_entity.pdbx_description
1 polymer ?
#
loop_
_entity_poly.entity_id
_entity_poly.type
_entity_poly.pdbx_seq_one_letter_code
_entity_poly.pdbx_strand_id
1 'polypeptide(L)'
;AGAWLLFQWLGISLVPAAYLHLSDALLAKTGKPSRGRRRFLVRLAYAGGLSSVGLALFSGRVVGQPVVGERLQWLQPGELFAPFALAFAFVTLVAIVNIYRAFLRCLTRATRRRMGYLLISSLAVPLGVFPYLMPAGGGAAQSHPLLFWPAALVANVAVSVALVWMTYSVAFFGAPQPDRVVKGRLFQWILRGPMVASLAVGAYVFVRWLDRIAGLDLTLWVPVAV
;
A
#
# COMPACT_ATOMS: atom_id res chain seq x y z
N ALA A 1 1.61 -16.34 -13.64
CA ALA A 1 1.04 -15.88 -12.36
C ALA A 1 2.09 -15.80 -11.25
N GLY A 2 2.94 -16.82 -11.05
CA GLY A 2 3.95 -16.82 -9.97
C GLY A 2 4.96 -15.68 -10.03
N ALA A 3 5.47 -15.33 -11.21
CA ALA A 3 6.39 -14.21 -11.39
C ALA A 3 5.77 -12.86 -10.97
N TRP A 4 4.48 -12.67 -11.21
CA TRP A 4 3.77 -11.46 -10.78
C TRP A 4 3.66 -11.36 -9.26
N LEU A 5 3.38 -12.47 -8.59
CA LEU A 5 3.33 -12.52 -7.14
C LEU A 5 4.70 -12.18 -6.52
N LEU A 6 5.79 -12.70 -7.08
CA LEU A 6 7.15 -12.36 -6.66
C LEU A 6 7.48 -10.88 -6.91
N PHE A 7 7.04 -10.32 -8.05
CA PHE A 7 7.24 -8.91 -8.36
C PHE A 7 6.58 -7.98 -7.34
N GLN A 8 5.41 -8.34 -6.81
CA GLN A 8 4.73 -7.58 -5.77
C GLN A 8 5.58 -7.48 -4.47
N TRP A 9 6.42 -8.47 -4.19
CA TRP A 9 7.29 -8.48 -3.02
C TRP A 9 8.38 -7.40 -3.03
N LEU A 10 8.72 -6.85 -4.21
CA LEU A 10 9.56 -5.64 -4.30
C LEU A 10 8.91 -4.46 -3.54
N GLY A 11 7.63 -4.23 -3.80
CA GLY A 11 6.87 -3.19 -3.11
C GLY A 11 6.70 -3.49 -1.63
N ILE A 12 6.21 -4.69 -1.30
CA ILE A 12 5.92 -5.10 0.09
C ILE A 12 7.14 -4.94 0.98
N SER A 13 8.32 -5.36 0.53
CA SER A 13 9.54 -5.30 1.32
C SER A 13 10.05 -3.87 1.56
N LEU A 14 9.82 -2.94 0.62
CA LEU A 14 10.31 -1.56 0.72
C LEU A 14 9.30 -0.60 1.36
N VAL A 15 8.03 -0.96 1.42
CA VAL A 15 6.96 -0.13 2.00
C VAL A 15 7.28 0.33 3.43
N PRO A 16 7.71 -0.53 4.39
CA PRO A 16 7.99 -0.09 5.75
C PRO A 16 9.10 0.98 5.81
N ALA A 17 10.15 0.82 4.99
CA ALA A 17 11.27 1.76 4.93
C ALA A 17 10.83 3.12 4.38
N ALA A 18 10.07 3.13 3.29
CA ALA A 18 9.52 4.35 2.70
C ALA A 18 8.56 5.05 3.67
N TYR A 19 7.74 4.28 4.38
CA TYR A 19 6.80 4.81 5.37
C TYR A 19 7.50 5.39 6.58
N LEU A 20 8.54 4.73 7.09
CA LEU A 20 9.38 5.26 8.17
C LEU A 20 10.08 6.55 7.73
N HIS A 21 10.59 6.61 6.51
CA HIS A 21 11.24 7.80 5.95
C HIS A 21 10.25 8.97 5.84
N LEU A 22 9.06 8.73 5.32
CA LEU A 22 7.98 9.73 5.27
C LEU A 22 7.66 10.25 6.67
N SER A 23 7.49 9.36 7.64
CA SER A 23 7.19 9.71 9.03
C SER A 23 8.30 10.56 9.68
N ASP A 24 9.56 10.23 9.40
CA ASP A 24 10.71 10.98 9.85
C ASP A 24 10.77 12.39 9.24
N ALA A 25 10.49 12.51 7.94
CA ALA A 25 10.42 13.79 7.24
C ALA A 25 9.29 14.69 7.79
N LEU A 26 8.12 14.13 8.07
CA LEU A 26 6.99 14.86 8.66
C LEU A 26 7.34 15.35 10.08
N LEU A 27 7.95 14.50 10.88
CA LEU A 27 8.39 14.88 12.24
C LEU A 27 9.50 15.93 12.21
N ALA A 28 10.39 15.89 11.21
CA ALA A 28 11.43 16.90 11.03
C ALA A 28 10.85 18.29 10.73
N LYS A 29 9.78 18.36 9.92
CA LYS A 29 9.08 19.61 9.61
C LYS A 29 8.34 20.22 10.81
N THR A 30 8.10 19.46 11.88
CA THR A 30 7.46 19.94 13.11
C THR A 30 8.48 20.35 14.19
N GLY A 31 9.69 20.72 13.78
CA GLY A 31 10.73 21.26 14.67
C GLY A 31 11.59 20.21 15.37
N LYS A 32 11.52 18.94 14.93
CA LYS A 32 12.41 17.88 15.45
C LYS A 32 13.30 17.34 14.34
N PRO A 33 14.45 17.95 14.05
CA PRO A 33 15.32 17.58 12.94
C PRO A 33 15.74 16.12 13.01
N SER A 34 15.83 15.48 11.85
CA SER A 34 16.32 14.10 11.72
C SER A 34 17.83 14.08 11.94
N ARG A 35 18.29 13.58 13.09
CA ARG A 35 19.71 13.49 13.43
C ARG A 35 20.05 12.13 14.03
N GLY A 36 21.31 11.70 13.89
CA GLY A 36 21.85 10.52 14.55
C GLY A 36 21.00 9.24 14.37
N ARG A 37 20.48 8.73 15.47
CA ARG A 37 19.73 7.45 15.53
C ARG A 37 18.55 7.37 14.56
N ARG A 38 17.83 8.45 14.32
CA ARG A 38 16.65 8.44 13.42
C ARG A 38 17.08 8.24 11.96
N ARG A 39 18.12 8.95 11.49
CA ARG A 39 18.69 8.72 10.15
C ARG A 39 19.23 7.31 10.00
N PHE A 40 19.89 6.81 11.03
CA PHE A 40 20.41 5.45 11.06
C PHE A 40 19.27 4.42 10.93
N LEU A 41 18.18 4.58 11.69
CA LEU A 41 17.01 3.69 11.60
C LEU A 41 16.38 3.69 10.21
N VAL A 42 16.26 4.84 9.57
CA VAL A 42 15.74 4.91 8.19
C VAL A 42 16.66 4.16 7.22
N ARG A 43 18.00 4.35 7.33
CA ARG A 43 18.96 3.63 6.49
C ARG A 43 18.93 2.12 6.75
N LEU A 44 18.83 1.73 8.02
CA LEU A 44 18.71 0.33 8.42
C LEU A 44 17.42 -0.31 7.86
N ALA A 45 16.30 0.41 7.90
CA ALA A 45 15.04 -0.05 7.33
C ALA A 45 15.14 -0.26 5.81
N TYR A 46 15.82 0.63 5.08
CA TYR A 46 16.06 0.43 3.64
C TYR A 46 17.02 -0.74 3.38
N ALA A 47 18.09 -0.88 4.15
CA ALA A 47 18.99 -2.02 4.02
C ALA A 47 18.26 -3.33 4.29
N GLY A 48 17.45 -3.40 5.35
CA GLY A 48 16.62 -4.57 5.67
C GLY A 48 15.57 -4.86 4.59
N GLY A 49 14.92 -3.82 4.04
CA GLY A 49 13.99 -3.96 2.92
C GLY A 49 14.65 -4.52 1.66
N LEU A 50 15.81 -3.99 1.27
CA LEU A 50 16.58 -4.49 0.11
C LEU A 50 17.07 -5.92 0.34
N SER A 51 17.56 -6.23 1.54
CA SER A 51 17.94 -7.61 1.89
C SER A 51 16.75 -8.57 1.80
N SER A 52 15.57 -8.14 2.27
CA SER A 52 14.34 -8.94 2.16
C SER A 52 13.91 -9.14 0.71
N VAL A 53 14.07 -8.15 -0.17
CA VAL A 53 13.87 -8.29 -1.61
C VAL A 53 14.81 -9.36 -2.17
N GLY A 54 16.10 -9.25 -1.88
CA GLY A 54 17.08 -10.25 -2.34
C GLY A 54 16.75 -11.67 -1.87
N LEU A 55 16.39 -11.81 -0.59
CA LEU A 55 16.01 -13.10 -0.01
C LEU A 55 14.70 -13.65 -0.60
N ALA A 56 13.73 -12.79 -0.91
CA ALA A 56 12.47 -13.21 -1.53
C ALA A 56 12.67 -13.67 -2.99
N LEU A 57 13.50 -12.93 -3.77
CA LEU A 57 13.66 -13.20 -5.20
C LEU A 57 14.65 -14.36 -5.48
N PHE A 58 15.75 -14.47 -4.71
CA PHE A 58 16.85 -15.36 -5.04
C PHE A 58 16.96 -16.58 -4.13
N SER A 59 16.47 -16.55 -2.90
CA SER A 59 16.66 -17.65 -1.95
C SER A 59 15.39 -18.39 -1.55
N GLY A 60 14.21 -17.82 -1.82
CA GLY A 60 12.93 -18.38 -1.37
C GLY A 60 12.75 -18.44 0.15
N ARG A 61 13.68 -17.85 0.95
CA ARG A 61 13.65 -17.94 2.42
C ARG A 61 12.60 -17.05 3.05
N VAL A 62 12.21 -15.94 2.42
CA VAL A 62 11.12 -15.07 2.91
C VAL A 62 9.80 -15.57 2.37
N VAL A 63 9.72 -15.81 1.05
CA VAL A 63 8.58 -16.41 0.37
C VAL A 63 9.08 -17.44 -0.62
N GLY A 64 8.49 -18.62 -0.54
CA GLY A 64 8.88 -19.75 -1.35
C GLY A 64 8.10 -19.87 -2.67
N GLN A 65 7.88 -21.10 -3.10
CA GLN A 65 7.23 -21.43 -4.36
C GLN A 65 5.76 -20.99 -4.38
N PRO A 66 5.24 -20.60 -5.56
CA PRO A 66 3.82 -20.30 -5.70
C PRO A 66 2.99 -21.58 -5.59
N VAL A 67 2.02 -21.58 -4.70
CA VAL A 67 1.03 -22.65 -4.56
C VAL A 67 -0.21 -22.24 -5.32
N VAL A 68 -0.68 -23.14 -6.18
CA VAL A 68 -1.92 -22.96 -6.93
C VAL A 68 -3.02 -23.74 -6.21
N GLY A 69 -3.88 -23.01 -5.49
CA GLY A 69 -5.12 -23.56 -4.96
C GLY A 69 -6.28 -23.38 -5.95
N GLU A 70 -7.40 -24.03 -5.67
CA GLU A 70 -8.59 -23.95 -6.54
C GLU A 70 -9.12 -22.53 -6.74
N ARG A 71 -8.99 -21.67 -5.74
CA ARG A 71 -9.57 -20.31 -5.74
C ARG A 71 -8.55 -19.19 -5.55
N LEU A 72 -7.38 -19.49 -5.04
CA LEU A 72 -6.33 -18.54 -4.69
C LEU A 72 -4.97 -19.10 -5.08
N GLN A 73 -4.12 -18.20 -5.58
CA GLN A 73 -2.70 -18.45 -5.73
C GLN A 73 -1.96 -17.63 -4.71
N TRP A 74 -1.04 -18.24 -3.97
CA TRP A 74 -0.24 -17.57 -2.96
C TRP A 74 1.19 -18.09 -2.97
N LEU A 75 2.08 -17.36 -2.33
CA LEU A 75 3.45 -17.82 -2.10
C LEU A 75 3.52 -18.50 -0.73
N GLN A 76 4.19 -19.64 -0.66
CA GLN A 76 4.44 -20.30 0.62
C GLN A 76 5.29 -19.39 1.52
N PRO A 77 4.99 -19.31 2.84
CA PRO A 77 5.86 -18.63 3.79
C PRO A 77 7.20 -19.39 3.89
N GLY A 78 8.30 -18.67 3.74
CA GLY A 78 9.62 -19.21 4.01
C GLY A 78 9.97 -19.11 5.51
N GLU A 79 11.15 -19.63 5.87
CA GLU A 79 11.63 -19.64 7.27
C GLU A 79 11.76 -18.23 7.86
N LEU A 80 12.11 -17.24 7.03
CA LEU A 80 12.28 -15.85 7.42
C LEU A 80 11.01 -15.00 7.28
N PHE A 81 9.87 -15.60 6.94
CA PHE A 81 8.60 -14.86 6.81
C PHE A 81 8.15 -14.26 8.15
N ALA A 82 8.18 -15.03 9.23
CA ALA A 82 7.76 -14.54 10.54
C ALA A 82 8.63 -13.37 11.05
N PRO A 83 9.98 -13.46 11.06
CA PRO A 83 10.80 -12.31 11.42
C PRO A 83 10.62 -11.12 10.50
N PHE A 84 10.40 -11.32 9.19
CA PHE A 84 10.05 -10.24 8.27
C PHE A 84 8.72 -9.56 8.65
N ALA A 85 7.67 -10.33 8.91
CA ALA A 85 6.36 -9.80 9.29
C ALA A 85 6.41 -9.02 10.62
N LEU A 86 7.17 -9.51 11.60
CA LEU A 86 7.41 -8.80 12.86
C LEU A 86 8.16 -7.50 12.65
N ALA A 87 9.23 -7.50 11.85
CA ALA A 87 9.99 -6.30 11.51
C ALA A 87 9.11 -5.29 10.75
N PHE A 88 8.29 -5.75 9.79
CA PHE A 88 7.32 -4.94 9.08
C PHE A 88 6.35 -4.26 10.04
N ALA A 89 5.73 -5.02 10.94
CA ALA A 89 4.78 -4.50 11.92
C ALA A 89 5.46 -3.49 12.86
N PHE A 90 6.65 -3.79 13.36
CA PHE A 90 7.41 -2.90 14.23
C PHE A 90 7.77 -1.57 13.55
N VAL A 91 8.34 -1.60 12.35
CA VAL A 91 8.72 -0.40 11.60
C VAL A 91 7.48 0.44 11.26
N THR A 92 6.39 -0.20 10.88
CA THR A 92 5.10 0.45 10.61
C THR A 92 4.55 1.13 11.86
N LEU A 93 4.59 0.47 13.01
CA LEU A 93 4.15 1.05 14.29
C LEU A 93 5.00 2.28 14.66
N VAL A 94 6.32 2.18 14.52
CA VAL A 94 7.24 3.32 14.76
C VAL A 94 6.90 4.50 13.84
N ALA A 95 6.60 4.23 12.56
CA ALA A 95 6.20 5.26 11.61
C ALA A 95 4.89 5.94 12.02
N ILE A 96 3.86 5.18 12.40
CA ILE A 96 2.58 5.72 12.90
C ILE A 96 2.82 6.59 14.14
N VAL A 97 3.60 6.11 15.11
CA VAL A 97 3.94 6.89 16.33
C VAL A 97 4.66 8.18 15.98
N ASN A 98 5.57 8.19 15.01
CA ASN A 98 6.25 9.39 14.56
C ASN A 98 5.28 10.41 13.92
N ILE A 99 4.33 9.96 13.08
CA ILE A 99 3.31 10.82 12.47
C ILE A 99 2.36 11.38 13.55
N TYR A 100 1.96 10.54 14.49
CA TYR A 100 1.15 10.97 15.63
C TYR A 100 1.87 12.02 16.49
N ARG A 101 3.16 11.83 16.78
CA ARG A 101 3.99 12.84 17.45
C ARG A 101 4.08 14.15 16.66
N ALA A 102 4.19 14.06 15.32
CA ALA A 102 4.18 15.25 14.47
C ALA A 102 2.82 15.96 14.55
N PHE A 103 1.71 15.23 14.56
CA PHE A 103 0.36 15.76 14.73
C PHE A 103 0.20 16.52 16.07
N LEU A 104 0.66 15.95 17.18
CA LEU A 104 0.59 16.59 18.51
C LEU A 104 1.42 17.88 18.59
N ARG A 105 2.47 18.03 17.78
CA ARG A 105 3.34 19.21 17.76
C ARG A 105 2.85 20.33 16.87
N CYS A 106 1.75 20.14 16.14
CA CYS A 106 1.18 21.19 15.31
C CYS A 106 0.54 22.29 16.18
N LEU A 107 1.04 23.52 16.05
CA LEU A 107 0.61 24.66 16.85
C LEU A 107 -0.69 25.28 16.33
N THR A 108 -0.87 25.36 15.01
CA THR A 108 -2.06 26.01 14.42
C THR A 108 -3.15 24.99 14.11
N ARG A 109 -4.41 25.43 14.18
CA ARG A 109 -5.57 24.58 13.80
C ARG A 109 -5.46 24.07 12.36
N ALA A 110 -4.97 24.90 11.44
CA ALA A 110 -4.83 24.55 10.03
C ALA A 110 -3.77 23.44 9.83
N THR A 111 -2.59 23.59 10.41
CA THR A 111 -1.53 22.57 10.33
C THR A 111 -1.92 21.29 11.04
N ARG A 112 -2.62 21.39 12.19
CA ARG A 112 -3.11 20.22 12.92
C ARG A 112 -4.15 19.44 12.13
N ARG A 113 -5.11 20.13 11.49
CA ARG A 113 -6.11 19.50 10.62
C ARG A 113 -5.46 18.76 9.45
N ARG A 114 -4.47 19.40 8.79
CA ARG A 114 -3.69 18.80 7.71
C ARG A 114 -2.96 17.54 8.17
N MET A 115 -2.26 17.62 9.29
CA MET A 115 -1.52 16.49 9.82
C MET A 115 -2.46 15.35 10.25
N GLY A 116 -3.69 15.67 10.71
CA GLY A 116 -4.73 14.69 10.99
C GLY A 116 -5.16 13.92 9.73
N TYR A 117 -5.37 14.61 8.62
CA TYR A 117 -5.65 13.94 7.34
C TYR A 117 -4.50 13.04 6.89
N LEU A 118 -3.25 13.51 7.02
CA LEU A 118 -2.07 12.70 6.71
C LEU A 118 -1.95 11.49 7.64
N LEU A 119 -2.27 11.62 8.92
CA LEU A 119 -2.27 10.51 9.88
C LEU A 119 -3.28 9.44 9.47
N ILE A 120 -4.53 9.83 9.19
CA ILE A 120 -5.57 8.89 8.76
C ILE A 120 -5.19 8.24 7.43
N SER A 121 -4.78 9.04 6.44
CA SER A 121 -4.38 8.52 5.12
C SER A 121 -3.17 7.59 5.19
N SER A 122 -2.29 7.80 6.16
CA SER A 122 -1.09 6.95 6.32
C SER A 122 -1.42 5.53 6.75
N LEU A 123 -2.61 5.28 7.30
CA LEU A 123 -3.11 3.92 7.59
C LEU A 123 -3.35 3.09 6.32
N ALA A 124 -3.42 3.74 5.14
CA ALA A 124 -3.45 3.02 3.87
C ALA A 124 -2.26 2.07 3.68
N VAL A 125 -1.10 2.42 4.23
CA VAL A 125 0.14 1.63 4.07
C VAL A 125 0.00 0.22 4.67
N PRO A 126 -0.31 0.04 5.96
CA PRO A 126 -0.52 -1.29 6.52
C PRO A 126 -1.74 -2.00 5.94
N LEU A 127 -2.83 -1.28 5.65
CA LEU A 127 -4.03 -1.85 5.06
C LEU A 127 -3.79 -2.38 3.64
N GLY A 128 -2.96 -1.70 2.84
CA GLY A 128 -2.65 -2.13 1.48
C GLY A 128 -1.79 -3.38 1.40
N VAL A 129 -0.97 -3.63 2.41
CA VAL A 129 -0.09 -4.81 2.47
C VAL A 129 -0.76 -6.00 3.15
N PHE A 130 -1.69 -5.76 4.05
CA PHE A 130 -2.39 -6.79 4.83
C PHE A 130 -2.96 -7.95 3.98
N PRO A 131 -3.65 -7.74 2.83
CA PRO A 131 -4.17 -8.84 2.03
C PRO A 131 -3.09 -9.76 1.46
N TYR A 132 -1.87 -9.29 1.32
CA TYR A 132 -0.74 -10.09 0.80
C TYR A 132 0.01 -10.84 1.90
N LEU A 133 0.02 -10.32 3.12
CA LEU A 133 0.65 -10.97 4.26
C LEU A 133 -0.20 -12.12 4.82
N MET A 134 -1.54 -12.02 4.76
CA MET A 134 -2.41 -13.07 5.29
C MET A 134 -2.28 -14.42 4.58
N PRO A 135 -2.35 -14.50 3.24
CA PRO A 135 -2.18 -15.78 2.56
C PRO A 135 -0.78 -16.37 2.76
N ALA A 136 0.24 -15.52 2.75
CA ALA A 136 1.62 -15.95 2.97
C ALA A 136 1.89 -16.40 4.42
N GLY A 137 1.09 -15.93 5.40
CA GLY A 137 1.18 -16.39 6.80
C GLY A 137 0.61 -17.77 7.06
N GLY A 138 0.08 -18.46 6.07
CA GLY A 138 -0.41 -19.84 6.11
C GLY A 138 -1.73 -20.03 6.87
N GLY A 139 -2.75 -20.45 6.22
CA GLY A 139 -3.93 -21.06 6.82
C GLY A 139 -5.17 -20.19 6.97
N ALA A 140 -5.12 -18.98 7.50
CA ALA A 140 -6.35 -18.20 7.79
C ALA A 140 -7.14 -17.82 6.52
N ALA A 141 -6.46 -17.49 5.42
CA ALA A 141 -7.11 -17.18 4.15
C ALA A 141 -7.64 -18.42 3.42
N GLN A 142 -7.05 -19.58 3.71
CA GLN A 142 -7.45 -20.87 3.12
C GLN A 142 -8.62 -21.49 3.86
N SER A 143 -8.62 -21.38 5.19
CA SER A 143 -9.70 -21.91 6.03
C SER A 143 -11.00 -21.13 5.88
N HIS A 144 -10.94 -19.83 5.59
CA HIS A 144 -12.12 -18.96 5.50
C HIS A 144 -12.10 -18.04 4.26
N PRO A 145 -12.15 -18.59 3.02
CA PRO A 145 -12.10 -17.79 1.79
C PRO A 145 -13.28 -16.80 1.67
N LEU A 146 -14.43 -17.12 2.25
CA LEU A 146 -15.61 -16.26 2.26
C LEU A 146 -15.42 -14.98 3.09
N LEU A 147 -14.56 -15.01 4.10
CA LEU A 147 -14.21 -13.83 4.89
C LEU A 147 -13.02 -13.07 4.29
N PHE A 148 -12.09 -13.78 3.68
CA PHE A 148 -10.89 -13.18 3.10
C PHE A 148 -11.21 -12.20 1.95
N TRP A 149 -12.06 -12.61 1.00
CA TRP A 149 -12.39 -11.77 -0.16
C TRP A 149 -13.08 -10.45 0.20
N PRO A 150 -14.14 -10.44 1.04
CA PRO A 150 -14.73 -9.19 1.50
C PRO A 150 -13.75 -8.31 2.29
N ALA A 151 -12.92 -8.91 3.15
CA ALA A 151 -11.92 -8.16 3.91
C ALA A 151 -10.86 -7.52 3.00
N ALA A 152 -10.38 -8.25 1.98
CA ALA A 152 -9.46 -7.74 0.98
C ALA A 152 -10.10 -6.61 0.14
N LEU A 153 -11.37 -6.76 -0.25
CA LEU A 153 -12.11 -5.72 -0.97
C LEU A 153 -12.23 -4.44 -0.12
N VAL A 154 -12.66 -4.57 1.13
CA VAL A 154 -12.78 -3.43 2.06
C VAL A 154 -11.42 -2.76 2.27
N ALA A 155 -10.34 -3.53 2.45
CA ALA A 155 -8.99 -2.99 2.58
C ALA A 155 -8.57 -2.21 1.33
N ASN A 156 -8.81 -2.73 0.12
CA ASN A 156 -8.48 -2.05 -1.13
C ASN A 156 -9.29 -0.76 -1.34
N VAL A 157 -10.58 -0.78 -1.02
CA VAL A 157 -11.42 0.43 -1.05
C VAL A 157 -10.90 1.46 -0.04
N ALA A 158 -10.60 1.05 1.18
CA ALA A 158 -10.06 1.93 2.21
C ALA A 158 -8.70 2.53 1.80
N VAL A 159 -7.82 1.75 1.16
CA VAL A 159 -6.55 2.24 0.59
C VAL A 159 -6.81 3.27 -0.50
N SER A 160 -7.74 3.01 -1.41
CA SER A 160 -8.08 3.94 -2.50
C SER A 160 -8.60 5.27 -1.95
N VAL A 161 -9.51 5.25 -0.99
CA VAL A 161 -10.02 6.44 -0.30
C VAL A 161 -8.90 7.19 0.43
N ALA A 162 -8.03 6.48 1.14
CA ALA A 162 -6.93 7.08 1.88
C ALA A 162 -5.89 7.71 0.94
N LEU A 163 -5.60 7.12 -0.23
CA LEU A 163 -4.73 7.70 -1.24
C LEU A 163 -5.33 8.99 -1.83
N VAL A 164 -6.62 9.01 -2.13
CA VAL A 164 -7.32 10.22 -2.58
C VAL A 164 -7.23 11.30 -1.51
N TRP A 165 -7.45 10.97 -0.24
CA TRP A 165 -7.33 11.91 0.87
C TRP A 165 -5.90 12.42 1.07
N MET A 166 -4.91 11.54 0.96
CA MET A 166 -3.50 11.92 1.05
C MET A 166 -3.13 12.91 -0.07
N THR A 167 -3.55 12.62 -1.29
CA THR A 167 -3.33 13.47 -2.46
C THR A 167 -4.02 14.81 -2.31
N TYR A 168 -5.28 14.82 -1.88
CA TYR A 168 -6.02 16.04 -1.57
C TYR A 168 -5.27 16.87 -0.51
N SER A 169 -4.86 16.27 0.58
CA SER A 169 -4.10 16.89 1.67
C SER A 169 -2.82 17.56 1.19
N VAL A 170 -2.05 16.86 0.32
CA VAL A 170 -0.79 17.38 -0.24
C VAL A 170 -1.06 18.51 -1.23
N ALA A 171 -2.02 18.33 -2.14
CA ALA A 171 -2.35 19.33 -3.17
C ALA A 171 -2.91 20.63 -2.59
N PHE A 172 -3.82 20.53 -1.64
CA PHE A 172 -4.48 21.73 -1.08
C PHE A 172 -3.66 22.44 -0.01
N PHE A 173 -2.81 21.73 0.72
CA PHE A 173 -2.06 22.29 1.83
C PHE A 173 -0.55 22.35 1.59
N GLY A 174 -0.07 21.80 0.48
CA GLY A 174 1.37 21.64 0.18
C GLY A 174 2.02 22.91 -0.40
N ALA A 175 1.28 23.72 -1.13
CA ALA A 175 1.82 24.90 -1.79
C ALA A 175 1.49 26.18 -0.97
N PRO A 176 2.49 27.06 -0.69
CA PRO A 176 2.28 28.30 0.08
C PRO A 176 1.33 29.28 -0.60
N GLN A 177 1.28 29.30 -1.92
CA GLN A 177 0.34 30.06 -2.73
C GLN A 177 -0.04 29.25 -3.99
N PRO A 178 -0.99 28.35 -3.89
CA PRO A 178 -1.37 27.57 -5.06
C PRO A 178 -2.33 28.42 -5.92
N ASP A 179 -1.91 28.68 -7.14
CA ASP A 179 -2.80 29.18 -8.17
C ASP A 179 -4.00 28.23 -8.31
N ARG A 180 -5.22 28.78 -8.30
CA ARG A 180 -6.46 28.00 -8.38
C ARG A 180 -6.51 27.10 -9.62
N VAL A 181 -5.88 27.56 -10.72
CA VAL A 181 -5.81 26.81 -11.98
C VAL A 181 -4.94 25.56 -11.88
N VAL A 182 -3.79 25.65 -11.18
CA VAL A 182 -2.88 24.51 -10.99
C VAL A 182 -3.52 23.46 -10.08
N LYS A 183 -4.24 23.88 -9.04
CA LYS A 183 -5.00 22.96 -8.16
C LYS A 183 -6.06 22.20 -8.91
N GLY A 184 -6.86 22.87 -9.73
CA GLY A 184 -7.94 22.25 -10.51
C GLY A 184 -7.39 21.23 -11.51
N ARG A 185 -6.32 21.56 -12.24
CA ARG A 185 -5.68 20.64 -13.21
C ARG A 185 -5.04 19.45 -12.53
N LEU A 186 -4.29 19.65 -11.44
CA LEU A 186 -3.67 18.56 -10.69
C LEU A 186 -4.72 17.60 -10.12
N PHE A 187 -5.81 18.13 -9.56
CA PHE A 187 -6.90 17.32 -9.04
C PHE A 187 -7.62 16.53 -10.13
N GLN A 188 -7.86 17.15 -11.30
CA GLN A 188 -8.44 16.46 -12.44
C GLN A 188 -7.50 15.37 -12.97
N TRP A 189 -6.19 15.61 -12.99
CA TRP A 189 -5.22 14.64 -13.49
C TRP A 189 -5.11 13.42 -12.56
N ILE A 190 -5.09 13.65 -11.25
CA ILE A 190 -5.01 12.60 -10.23
C ILE A 190 -6.31 11.79 -10.17
N LEU A 191 -7.48 12.43 -10.31
CA LEU A 191 -8.75 11.72 -10.37
C LEU A 191 -8.92 10.94 -11.68
N ARG A 192 -8.52 11.51 -12.81
CA ARG A 192 -8.70 10.85 -14.12
C ARG A 192 -7.87 9.57 -14.22
N GLY A 193 -6.60 9.57 -13.82
CA GLY A 193 -5.73 8.40 -13.92
C GLY A 193 -6.25 7.19 -13.12
N PRO A 194 -6.37 7.28 -11.80
CA PRO A 194 -6.88 6.17 -10.97
C PRO A 194 -8.32 5.78 -11.27
N MET A 195 -9.21 6.75 -11.58
CA MET A 195 -10.60 6.42 -11.94
C MET A 195 -10.69 5.65 -13.26
N VAL A 196 -9.98 6.10 -14.30
CA VAL A 196 -9.96 5.39 -15.59
C VAL A 196 -9.36 4.00 -15.41
N ALA A 197 -8.25 3.87 -14.68
CA ALA A 197 -7.67 2.57 -14.40
C ALA A 197 -8.61 1.65 -13.62
N SER A 198 -9.30 2.17 -12.59
CA SER A 198 -10.26 1.38 -11.81
C SER A 198 -11.49 0.99 -12.63
N LEU A 199 -11.98 1.88 -13.50
CA LEU A 199 -13.08 1.58 -14.42
C LEU A 199 -12.68 0.53 -15.46
N ALA A 200 -11.48 0.63 -16.02
CA ALA A 200 -10.96 -0.34 -16.98
C ALA A 200 -10.82 -1.74 -16.34
N VAL A 201 -10.25 -1.82 -15.12
CA VAL A 201 -10.17 -3.09 -14.38
C VAL A 201 -11.57 -3.60 -14.01
N GLY A 202 -12.46 -2.72 -13.56
CA GLY A 202 -13.85 -3.08 -13.26
C GLY A 202 -14.61 -3.61 -14.48
N ALA A 203 -14.47 -2.96 -15.63
CA ALA A 203 -15.05 -3.41 -16.91
C ALA A 203 -14.49 -4.77 -17.34
N TYR A 204 -13.17 -4.95 -17.23
CA TYR A 204 -12.52 -6.24 -17.52
C TYR A 204 -13.06 -7.37 -16.62
N VAL A 205 -13.15 -7.14 -15.31
CA VAL A 205 -13.66 -8.12 -14.34
C VAL A 205 -15.14 -8.42 -14.62
N PHE A 206 -15.92 -7.40 -14.94
CA PHE A 206 -17.34 -7.55 -15.27
C PHE A 206 -17.56 -8.34 -16.54
N VAL A 207 -16.81 -8.08 -17.62
CA VAL A 207 -16.85 -8.84 -18.86
C VAL A 207 -16.50 -10.32 -18.61
N ARG A 208 -15.42 -10.58 -17.85
CA ARG A 208 -15.01 -11.93 -17.46
C ARG A 208 -16.05 -12.66 -16.60
N TRP A 209 -16.77 -11.95 -15.77
CA TRP A 209 -17.85 -12.49 -14.96
C TRP A 209 -19.07 -12.86 -15.82
N LEU A 210 -19.45 -11.98 -16.76
CA LEU A 210 -20.49 -12.23 -17.76
C LEU A 210 -20.18 -13.44 -18.65
N ASP A 211 -18.95 -13.52 -19.14
CA ASP A 211 -18.45 -14.63 -19.94
C ASP A 211 -18.64 -15.97 -19.22
N ARG A 212 -18.33 -16.02 -17.94
CA ARG A 212 -18.47 -17.22 -17.11
C ARG A 212 -19.92 -17.61 -16.85
N ILE A 213 -20.86 -16.65 -16.77
CA ILE A 213 -22.29 -16.92 -16.49
C ILE A 213 -23.06 -17.22 -17.80
N ALA A 214 -22.76 -16.47 -18.86
CA ALA A 214 -23.50 -16.52 -20.11
C ALA A 214 -22.94 -17.57 -21.09
N GLY A 215 -21.75 -18.12 -20.84
CA GLY A 215 -21.06 -19.05 -21.75
C GLY A 215 -20.75 -18.43 -23.12
N LEU A 216 -20.72 -17.09 -23.19
CA LEU A 216 -20.42 -16.33 -24.39
C LEU A 216 -18.93 -16.04 -24.43
N ASP A 217 -18.26 -16.29 -25.53
CA ASP A 217 -16.82 -16.00 -25.70
C ASP A 217 -16.63 -14.50 -25.96
N LEU A 218 -16.81 -13.69 -24.90
CA LEU A 218 -16.72 -12.23 -24.91
C LEU A 218 -15.28 -11.71 -24.85
N THR A 219 -14.29 -12.60 -24.89
CA THR A 219 -12.86 -12.22 -24.81
C THR A 219 -12.45 -11.30 -25.98
N LEU A 220 -13.12 -11.40 -27.12
CA LEU A 220 -12.90 -10.53 -28.30
C LEU A 220 -13.32 -9.07 -28.06
N TRP A 221 -14.20 -8.81 -27.10
CA TRP A 221 -14.73 -7.47 -26.84
C TRP A 221 -13.95 -6.71 -25.75
N VAL A 222 -13.03 -7.37 -25.07
CA VAL A 222 -12.20 -6.76 -24.02
C VAL A 222 -11.41 -5.55 -24.54
N PRO A 223 -10.78 -5.56 -25.73
CA PRO A 223 -10.06 -4.40 -26.25
C PRO A 223 -10.95 -3.18 -26.56
N VAL A 224 -12.24 -3.41 -26.74
CA VAL A 224 -13.22 -2.34 -27.07
C VAL A 224 -13.77 -1.70 -25.79
N ALA A 225 -13.77 -2.44 -24.67
CA ALA A 225 -14.29 -1.97 -23.37
C ALA A 225 -13.23 -1.26 -22.50
N VAL A 226 -11.95 -1.34 -22.85
CA VAL A 226 -10.79 -0.72 -22.17
C VAL A 226 -10.27 0.45 -22.99
#